data_c97f7f2b20d5ecd2b5e45388e1d3104b
#
_entry.id   c97f7f2b20d5ecd2b5e45388e1d3104b
#
_cell.length_a   1.000
_cell.length_b   1.000
_cell.length_c   1.000
_cell.angle_alpha   90.00
_cell.angle_beta   90.00
_cell.angle_gamma   90.00
#
_symmetry.space_group_name_H-M   'P 1'
#
loop_
_entity.id
_entity.type
_entity.pdbx_description
1 polymer ?
#
loop_
_entity_poly.entity_id
_entity_poly.type
_entity_poly.pdbx_seq_one_letter_code
_entity_poly.pdbx_strand_id
1 'polypeptide(L)' 'MMKGLGSGVYEILEDYKSDTYRAVYTVKFESRIYVLHAFQKKSKSGIKTPKEDVDLIKSRIKMAKELENE' A
#
# COMPACT_ATOMS: atom_id res chain seq x y z
N MET A 1 -6.96 -2.50 7.39
CA MET A 1 -5.56 -2.95 7.45
C MET A 1 -5.33 -4.06 6.45
N MET A 2 -4.27 -4.01 5.71
CA MET A 2 -3.97 -5.03 4.70
C MET A 2 -3.41 -6.28 5.35
N LYS A 3 -3.98 -7.43 4.98
CA LYS A 3 -3.50 -8.72 5.49
C LYS A 3 -2.14 -9.08 4.87
N GLY A 4 -1.30 -9.68 5.66
CA GLY A 4 -0.01 -10.17 5.18
C GLY A 4 1.09 -9.14 5.07
N LEU A 5 0.82 -7.88 5.35
CA LEU A 5 1.79 -6.81 5.25
C LEU A 5 2.20 -6.23 6.61
N GLY A 6 1.69 -6.83 7.67
CA GLY A 6 1.99 -6.38 9.02
C GLY A 6 1.00 -5.36 9.53
N SER A 7 1.10 -5.03 10.80
CA SER A 7 0.23 -4.05 11.41
C SER A 7 0.59 -2.65 10.95
N GLY A 8 -0.40 -1.77 10.93
CA GLY A 8 -0.17 -0.38 10.55
C GLY A 8 -0.11 -0.09 9.06
N VAL A 9 -0.41 -1.08 8.22
CA VAL A 9 -0.46 -0.89 6.78
C VAL A 9 -1.91 -0.85 6.34
N TYR A 10 -2.30 0.23 5.69
CA TYR A 10 -3.69 0.49 5.29
C TYR A 10 -3.79 0.81 3.81
N GLU A 11 -5.00 0.68 3.28
CA GLU A 11 -5.27 1.09 1.92
C GLU A 11 -6.47 2.02 1.85
N ILE A 12 -6.44 2.91 0.86
CA ILE A 12 -7.55 3.78 0.53
C ILE A 12 -8.00 3.42 -0.87
N LEU A 13 -9.30 3.24 -1.04
CA LEU A 13 -9.90 2.99 -2.35
C LEU A 13 -10.65 4.25 -2.75
N GLU A 14 -10.40 4.71 -3.96
CA GLU A 14 -11.05 5.90 -4.49
C GLU A 14 -11.57 5.62 -5.88
N ASP A 15 -12.86 5.86 -6.09
CA ASP A 15 -13.47 5.73 -7.40
C ASP A 15 -13.50 7.09 -8.08
N TYR A 16 -12.99 7.13 -9.30
CA TYR A 16 -13.02 8.34 -10.10
C TYR A 16 -13.45 8.00 -11.52
N LYS A 17 -14.59 8.53 -11.93
CA LYS A 17 -15.24 8.18 -13.19
C LYS A 17 -15.52 6.67 -13.19
N SER A 18 -15.00 5.93 -14.14
CA SER A 18 -15.19 4.48 -14.18
C SER A 18 -14.01 3.70 -13.65
N ASP A 19 -13.05 4.38 -13.06
CA ASP A 19 -11.80 3.75 -12.61
C ASP A 19 -11.74 3.73 -11.10
N THR A 20 -11.11 2.68 -10.57
CA THR A 20 -10.85 2.55 -9.14
C THR A 20 -9.35 2.70 -8.91
N TYR A 21 -9.00 3.60 -8.02
CA TYR A 21 -7.61 3.82 -7.63
C TYR A 21 -7.40 3.33 -6.21
N ARG A 22 -6.23 2.78 -5.96
CA ARG A 22 -5.87 2.27 -4.65
C ARG A 22 -4.54 2.87 -4.22
N ALA A 23 -4.51 3.37 -2.99
CA ALA A 23 -3.27 3.85 -2.39
C ALA A 23 -3.01 3.07 -1.12
N VAL A 24 -1.77 2.64 -0.93
CA VAL A 24 -1.35 1.88 0.24
C VAL A 24 -0.38 2.74 1.03
N TYR A 25 -0.63 2.88 2.31
CA TYR A 25 0.20 3.71 3.19
C TYR A 25 0.40 3.01 4.53
N THR A 26 1.38 3.47 5.28
CA THR A 26 1.61 2.94 6.62
C THR A 26 1.70 4.06 7.64
N VAL A 27 1.11 3.81 8.81
CA VAL A 27 1.19 4.68 9.98
C VAL A 27 2.02 4.02 11.09
N LYS A 28 2.79 2.99 10.71
CA LYS A 28 3.59 2.20 11.65
C LYS A 28 4.65 3.02 12.39
N PHE A 29 5.12 4.09 11.77
CA PHE A 29 6.19 4.90 12.32
C PHE A 29 5.61 6.18 12.94
N GLU A 30 6.07 6.54 14.12
CA GLU A 30 5.52 7.67 14.86
C GLU A 30 5.79 9.02 14.21
N SER A 31 6.94 9.14 13.55
CA SER A 31 7.38 10.42 13.01
C SER A 31 6.77 10.78 11.67
N ARG A 32 6.31 9.80 10.90
CA ARG A 32 5.86 10.02 9.52
C ARG A 32 4.86 8.99 9.07
N ILE A 33 4.09 9.42 8.07
CA ILE A 33 3.25 8.52 7.31
C ILE A 33 3.94 8.31 5.97
N TYR A 34 4.13 7.06 5.58
CA TYR A 34 4.73 6.74 4.29
C TYR A 34 3.66 6.25 3.34
N VAL A 35 3.58 6.89 2.17
CA VAL A 35 2.76 6.36 1.08
C VAL A 35 3.63 5.37 0.32
N LEU A 36 3.25 4.11 0.37
CA LEU A 36 4.06 3.03 -0.15
C LEU A 36 3.85 2.79 -1.65
N HIS A 37 2.61 2.93 -2.10
CA HIS A 37 2.29 2.65 -3.50
C HIS A 37 0.90 3.16 -3.81
N ALA A 38 0.73 3.67 -5.02
CA ALA A 38 -0.58 4.07 -5.51
C ALA A 38 -0.71 3.53 -6.93
N PHE A 39 -1.82 2.89 -7.21
CA PHE A 39 -2.01 2.25 -8.51
C PHE A 39 -3.49 2.19 -8.88
N GLN A 40 -3.75 2.05 -10.16
CA GLN A 40 -5.09 1.87 -10.66
C GLN A 40 -5.45 0.39 -10.62
N LYS A 41 -6.58 0.07 -10.02
CA LYS A 41 -7.07 -1.29 -9.99
C LYS A 41 -7.74 -1.59 -11.32
N LYS A 42 -7.17 -2.49 -12.10
CA LYS A 42 -7.66 -2.84 -13.41
C LYS A 42 -8.50 -4.12 -13.44
N SER A 43 -8.45 -4.89 -12.39
CA SER A 43 -9.16 -6.17 -12.34
C SER A 43 -10.65 -5.95 -12.15
N LYS A 44 -11.43 -6.55 -13.00
CA LYS A 44 -12.90 -6.48 -12.90
C LYS A 44 -13.47 -7.42 -11.85
N SER A 45 -12.78 -8.48 -11.52
CA SER A 45 -13.28 -9.51 -10.64
C SER A 45 -12.46 -9.69 -9.38
N GLY A 46 -11.32 -9.08 -9.31
CA GLY A 46 -10.41 -9.29 -8.19
C GLY A 46 -10.50 -8.20 -7.15
N ILE A 47 -10.63 -8.62 -5.90
CA ILE A 47 -10.45 -7.73 -4.78
C ILE A 47 -9.03 -7.81 -4.26
N LYS A 48 -8.26 -8.78 -4.77
CA LYS A 48 -6.88 -8.99 -4.35
C LYS A 48 -5.93 -8.03 -5.06
N THR A 49 -4.97 -7.53 -4.31
CA THR A 49 -3.89 -6.76 -4.88
C THR A 49 -2.99 -7.70 -5.69
N PRO A 50 -2.63 -7.36 -6.93
CA PRO A 50 -1.74 -8.21 -7.71
C PRO A 50 -0.41 -8.45 -6.99
N LYS A 51 0.17 -9.62 -7.21
CA LYS A 51 1.41 -10.01 -6.54
C LYS A 51 2.54 -9.01 -6.77
N GLU A 52 2.65 -8.50 -7.98
CA GLU A 52 3.67 -7.51 -8.31
C GLU A 52 3.58 -6.27 -7.44
N ASP A 53 2.35 -5.82 -7.22
CA ASP A 53 2.12 -4.65 -6.37
C ASP A 53 2.38 -4.98 -4.90
N VAL A 54 2.01 -6.18 -4.46
CA VAL A 54 2.27 -6.63 -3.09
C VAL A 54 3.77 -6.69 -2.83
N ASP A 55 4.53 -7.23 -3.77
CA ASP A 55 5.99 -7.34 -3.63
C ASP A 55 6.64 -5.96 -3.57
N LEU A 56 6.16 -5.04 -4.38
CA LEU A 56 6.65 -3.67 -4.37
C LEU A 56 6.34 -2.99 -3.03
N ILE A 57 5.12 -3.19 -2.52
CA ILE A 57 4.73 -2.63 -1.24
C ILE A 57 5.63 -3.17 -0.11
N LYS A 58 5.88 -4.47 -0.11
CA LYS A 58 6.77 -5.09 0.89
C LYS A 58 8.18 -4.51 0.84
N SER A 59 8.69 -4.31 -0.36
CA SER A 59 10.00 -3.70 -0.56
C SER A 59 10.05 -2.29 0.01
N ARG A 60 9.01 -1.53 -0.21
CA ARG A 60 8.94 -0.14 0.28
C ARG A 60 8.76 -0.05 1.78
N ILE A 61 8.05 -1.00 2.38
CA ILE A 61 7.96 -1.08 3.85
C ILE A 61 9.36 -1.28 4.43
N LYS A 62 10.14 -2.15 3.82
CA LYS A 62 11.51 -2.39 4.26
C LYS A 62 12.36 -1.13 4.14
N MET A 63 12.22 -0.40 3.05
CA MET A 63 12.92 0.87 2.86
C MET A 63 12.53 1.90 3.91
N ALA A 64 11.26 1.98 4.23
CA ALA A 64 10.76 2.90 5.24
C ALA A 64 11.35 2.57 6.60
N LYS A 65 11.43 1.29 6.94
CA LYS A 65 12.06 0.83 8.17
C LYS A 65 13.52 1.27 8.26
N GLU A 66 14.25 1.12 7.17
CA GLU A 66 15.65 1.51 7.11
C GLU A 66 15.81 3.02 7.31
N LEU A 67 14.93 3.81 6.69
CA LEU A 67 14.95 5.25 6.84
C LEU A 67 14.66 5.69 8.28
N GLU A 68 13.77 4.99 8.97
CA GLU A 68 13.43 5.32 10.35
C GLU A 68 14.53 4.92 11.33
N ASN A 69 15.39 4.00 10.93
CA ASN A 69 16.51 3.55 11.78
C ASN A 69 17.80 4.33 11.56
N GLU A 70 17.80 5.31 10.70
CA GLU A 70 18.98 6.13 10.47
C GLU A 70 19.26 7.14 11.60
#